data_1de449d59105b8c852aa761377bcbf05
#
_entry.id   1de449d59105b8c852aa761377bcbf05
#
_cell.length_a   1.000
_cell.length_b   1.000
_cell.length_c   1.000
_cell.angle_alpha   90.00
_cell.angle_beta   90.00
_cell.angle_gamma   90.00
#
_symmetry.space_group_name_H-M   'P 1'
#
loop_
_entity.id
_entity.type
_entity.pdbx_description
1 polymer ?
#
loop_
_entity_poly.entity_id
_entity_poly.type
_entity_poly.pdbx_seq_one_letter_code
_entity_poly.pdbx_strand_id
1 'polypeptide(L)'
;NRLAERFEHVILTQDWHPAGHSSFASSHPGRQPFESIEMPYGTQTLWPDHCIQGSEGAAFHPELEWTKAELVVRKGFRTAIDSYSAFFENDHITPTGLGGYLKERGITHVTLAGLATDFCVAFSAIDAARLGLAATVYMEGCRAIDLDGSLAAMTKRMSDEGVQLV
;
A
#
# COMPACT_ATOMS: atom_id res chain seq x y z
N ASN A 1 1.39 4.43 -16.79
CA ASN A 1 0.35 4.79 -17.77
C ASN A 1 0.05 3.63 -18.73
N ARG A 2 1.05 3.13 -19.52
CA ARG A 2 0.83 2.03 -20.50
C ARG A 2 0.19 0.76 -19.91
N LEU A 3 0.49 0.40 -18.65
CA LEU A 3 -0.14 -0.73 -17.99
C LEU A 3 -1.64 -0.48 -17.80
N ALA A 4 -2.03 0.72 -17.37
CA ALA A 4 -3.41 1.09 -17.14
C ALA A 4 -4.31 1.00 -18.37
N GLU A 5 -3.75 1.18 -19.58
CA GLU A 5 -4.49 1.04 -20.83
C GLU A 5 -5.04 -0.37 -21.09
N ARG A 6 -4.45 -1.37 -20.43
CA ARG A 6 -4.81 -2.79 -20.57
C ARG A 6 -5.98 -3.22 -19.67
N PHE A 7 -6.46 -2.33 -18.80
CA PHE A 7 -7.49 -2.64 -17.82
C PHE A 7 -8.73 -1.76 -18.02
N GLU A 8 -9.88 -2.36 -17.81
CA GLU A 8 -11.16 -1.66 -17.81
C GLU A 8 -11.31 -0.82 -16.53
N HIS A 9 -10.96 -1.41 -15.39
CA HIS A 9 -11.03 -0.77 -14.09
C HIS A 9 -9.64 -0.35 -13.63
N VAL A 10 -9.48 0.92 -13.30
CA VAL A 10 -8.23 1.50 -12.76
C VAL A 10 -8.53 2.17 -11.43
N ILE A 11 -7.81 1.74 -10.41
CA ILE A 11 -7.93 2.27 -9.05
C ILE A 11 -6.56 2.76 -8.62
N LEU A 12 -6.50 3.96 -8.07
CA LEU A 12 -5.28 4.49 -7.47
C LEU A 12 -5.35 4.37 -5.95
N THR A 13 -4.20 4.16 -5.35
CA THR A 13 -4.01 4.30 -3.90
C THR A 13 -3.12 5.50 -3.62
N GLN A 14 -3.38 6.18 -2.53
CA GLN A 14 -2.65 7.39 -2.15
C GLN A 14 -2.38 7.37 -0.65
N ASP A 15 -1.11 7.46 -0.28
CA ASP A 15 -0.74 7.69 1.10
C ASP A 15 -1.14 9.12 1.50
N TRP A 16 -1.84 9.24 2.64
CA TRP A 16 -2.48 10.49 3.02
C TRP A 16 -2.38 10.72 4.53
N HIS A 17 -1.13 10.84 5.01
CA HIS A 17 -0.85 10.91 6.44
C HIS A 17 -1.12 12.31 7.02
N PRO A 18 -1.84 12.43 8.14
CA PRO A 18 -1.87 13.69 8.87
C PRO A 18 -0.48 14.03 9.42
N ALA A 19 -0.19 15.31 9.58
CA ALA A 19 1.02 15.74 10.28
C ALA A 19 1.07 15.13 11.68
N GLY A 20 2.24 14.66 12.10
CA GLY A 20 2.41 13.97 13.38
C GLY A 20 1.82 12.54 13.41
N HIS A 21 1.71 11.89 12.25
CA HIS A 21 1.24 10.50 12.16
C HIS A 21 2.08 9.55 13.02
N SER A 22 1.45 8.55 13.64
CA SER A 22 2.12 7.64 14.58
C SER A 22 3.17 6.72 13.94
N SER A 23 3.18 6.57 12.61
CA SER A 23 4.23 5.85 11.90
C SER A 23 5.47 6.69 11.59
N PHE A 24 5.46 7.98 11.91
CA PHE A 24 6.63 8.84 11.70
C PHE A 24 7.60 8.76 12.86
N ALA A 25 8.91 8.65 12.56
CA ALA A 25 9.94 8.67 13.61
C ALA A 25 9.91 9.97 14.41
N SER A 26 9.60 11.10 13.77
CA SER A 26 9.46 12.41 14.39
C SER A 26 8.37 12.50 15.48
N SER A 27 7.40 11.58 15.44
CA SER A 27 6.32 11.48 16.45
C SER A 27 6.75 10.76 17.73
N HIS A 28 7.97 10.19 17.76
CA HIS A 28 8.49 9.40 18.88
C HIS A 28 9.85 9.95 19.34
N PRO A 29 9.91 10.68 20.47
CA PRO A 29 11.16 11.28 20.95
C PRO A 29 12.33 10.28 21.05
N GLY A 30 13.45 10.61 20.42
CA GLY A 30 14.68 9.81 20.42
C GLY A 30 14.70 8.65 19.42
N ARG A 31 13.65 8.44 18.64
CA ARG A 31 13.62 7.42 17.59
C ARG A 31 14.13 7.94 16.26
N GLN A 32 14.60 7.01 15.45
CA GLN A 32 15.09 7.27 14.10
C GLN A 32 14.23 6.57 13.05
N PRO A 33 14.19 7.07 11.81
CA PRO A 33 13.59 6.35 10.70
C PRO A 33 14.15 4.93 10.55
N PHE A 34 13.28 4.01 10.18
CA PHE A 34 13.54 2.58 9.99
C PHE A 34 13.69 1.75 11.28
N GLU A 35 13.68 2.36 12.44
CA GLU A 35 13.47 1.61 13.68
C GLU A 35 12.05 1.02 13.75
N SER A 36 11.90 -0.05 14.51
CA SER A 36 10.59 -0.63 14.78
C SER A 36 10.16 -0.37 16.22
N ILE A 37 8.87 -0.16 16.42
CA ILE A 37 8.24 -0.03 17.74
C ILE A 37 7.01 -0.91 17.83
N GLU A 38 6.62 -1.25 19.06
CA GLU A 38 5.35 -1.93 19.31
C GLU A 38 4.22 -0.91 19.44
N MET A 39 3.19 -1.11 18.63
CA MET A 39 1.94 -0.36 18.64
C MET A 39 0.79 -1.28 19.10
N PRO A 40 -0.38 -0.76 19.47
CA PRO A 40 -1.52 -1.61 19.86
C PRO A 40 -1.95 -2.64 18.80
N TYR A 41 -1.60 -2.41 17.56
CA TYR A 41 -1.92 -3.27 16.42
C TYR A 41 -0.74 -4.15 15.96
N GLY A 42 0.38 -4.15 16.67
CA GLY A 42 1.59 -4.93 16.36
C GLY A 42 2.80 -4.06 16.05
N THR A 43 3.84 -4.68 15.52
CA THR A 43 5.10 -4.01 15.21
C THR A 43 4.93 -3.03 14.05
N GLN A 44 5.35 -1.80 14.25
CA GLN A 44 5.34 -0.71 13.26
C GLN A 44 6.76 -0.25 12.94
N THR A 45 7.13 -0.28 11.67
CA THR A 45 8.33 0.40 11.18
C THR A 45 8.10 1.91 11.18
N LEU A 46 9.03 2.66 11.75
CA LEU A 46 8.99 4.11 11.75
C LEU A 46 9.58 4.66 10.45
N TRP A 47 8.86 5.58 9.87
CA TRP A 47 9.23 6.22 8.60
C TRP A 47 9.68 7.67 8.80
N PRO A 48 10.46 8.23 7.86
CA PRO A 48 10.55 9.68 7.74
C PRO A 48 9.16 10.27 7.50
N ASP A 49 8.95 11.54 7.84
CA ASP A 49 7.73 12.25 7.49
C ASP A 49 7.57 12.27 5.96
N HIS A 50 6.45 11.76 5.47
CA HIS A 50 6.17 11.63 4.04
C HIS A 50 4.66 11.70 3.77
N CYS A 51 4.30 11.98 2.54
CA CYS A 51 2.90 11.97 2.06
C CYS A 51 1.92 12.69 3.01
N ILE A 52 2.37 13.83 3.59
CA ILE A 52 1.53 14.63 4.50
C ILE A 52 0.35 15.19 3.71
N GLN A 53 -0.83 15.08 4.29
CA GLN A 53 -2.11 15.52 3.71
C GLN A 53 -2.02 16.94 3.14
N GLY A 54 -2.39 17.09 1.87
CA GLY A 54 -2.41 18.37 1.18
C GLY A 54 -1.04 18.93 0.75
N SER A 55 0.06 18.22 1.07
CA SER A 55 1.39 18.61 0.60
C SER A 55 1.67 18.11 -0.83
N GLU A 56 2.66 18.71 -1.48
CA GLU A 56 3.17 18.23 -2.77
C GLU A 56 3.70 16.79 -2.68
N GLY A 57 4.32 16.40 -1.54
CA GLY A 57 4.81 15.05 -1.30
C GLY A 57 3.71 13.98 -1.24
N ALA A 58 2.45 14.35 -1.04
CA ALA A 58 1.30 13.43 -1.10
C ALA A 58 0.60 13.44 -2.46
N ALA A 59 0.96 14.34 -3.37
CA ALA A 59 0.35 14.44 -4.70
C ALA A 59 0.76 13.24 -5.58
N PHE A 60 -0.09 12.91 -6.54
CA PHE A 60 0.31 11.99 -7.60
C PHE A 60 1.42 12.62 -8.45
N HIS A 61 2.32 11.78 -8.95
CA HIS A 61 3.36 12.24 -9.86
C HIS A 61 2.72 12.95 -11.06
N PRO A 62 3.24 14.12 -11.49
CA PRO A 62 2.62 14.94 -12.53
C PRO A 62 2.49 14.24 -13.89
N GLU A 63 3.34 13.23 -14.17
CA GLU A 63 3.26 12.44 -15.39
C GLU A 63 2.30 11.23 -15.29
N LEU A 64 1.68 11.01 -14.13
CA LEU A 64 0.69 9.94 -13.98
C LEU A 64 -0.63 10.38 -14.62
N GLU A 65 -1.09 9.64 -15.61
CA GLU A 65 -2.40 9.81 -16.24
C GLU A 65 -3.49 9.22 -15.35
N TRP A 66 -3.91 9.99 -14.36
CA TRP A 66 -4.85 9.51 -13.33
C TRP A 66 -6.33 9.71 -13.68
N THR A 67 -6.63 10.39 -14.79
CA THR A 67 -8.02 10.65 -15.22
C THR A 67 -8.79 9.38 -15.58
N LYS A 68 -8.09 8.28 -15.87
CA LYS A 68 -8.69 6.97 -16.11
C LYS A 68 -9.12 6.27 -14.80
N ALA A 69 -8.61 6.71 -13.67
CA ALA A 69 -8.94 6.08 -12.39
C ALA A 69 -10.39 6.40 -11.99
N GLU A 70 -11.15 5.37 -11.70
CA GLU A 70 -12.54 5.47 -11.26
C GLU A 70 -12.68 5.60 -9.73
N LEU A 71 -11.61 5.28 -9.00
CA LEU A 71 -11.54 5.37 -7.53
C LEU A 71 -10.13 5.75 -7.10
N VAL A 72 -10.04 6.60 -6.09
CA VAL A 72 -8.81 6.87 -5.35
C VAL A 72 -9.02 6.44 -3.90
N VAL A 73 -8.25 5.46 -3.44
CA VAL A 73 -8.26 5.01 -2.05
C VAL A 73 -7.14 5.72 -1.28
N ARG A 74 -7.51 6.62 -0.40
CA ARG A 74 -6.57 7.24 0.54
C ARG A 74 -6.35 6.32 1.72
N LYS A 75 -5.11 6.05 2.06
CA LYS A 75 -4.74 5.16 3.16
C LYS A 75 -3.78 5.85 4.13
N GLY A 76 -3.68 5.32 5.36
CA GLY A 76 -2.88 5.92 6.41
C GLY A 76 -3.37 7.32 6.84
N PHE A 77 -4.66 7.62 6.71
CA PHE A 77 -5.23 8.94 7.01
C PHE A 77 -5.62 9.14 8.48
N ARG A 78 -5.60 8.07 9.28
CA ARG A 78 -5.85 8.13 10.72
C ARG A 78 -4.53 8.25 11.47
N THR A 79 -4.42 9.23 12.35
CA THR A 79 -3.15 9.53 13.06
C THR A 79 -2.58 8.35 13.85
N ALA A 80 -3.43 7.48 14.40
CA ALA A 80 -3.01 6.45 15.35
C ALA A 80 -2.67 5.09 14.72
N ILE A 81 -2.91 4.91 13.43
CA ILE A 81 -2.69 3.63 12.75
C ILE A 81 -2.27 3.86 11.29
N ASP A 82 -1.27 3.11 10.86
CA ASP A 82 -0.81 3.12 9.47
C ASP A 82 -1.59 2.11 8.60
N SER A 83 -1.41 2.21 7.30
CA SER A 83 -2.01 1.31 6.33
C SER A 83 -1.05 1.06 5.17
N TYR A 84 -0.38 -0.09 5.19
CA TYR A 84 0.39 -0.52 4.02
C TYR A 84 -0.54 -1.06 2.93
N SER A 85 -1.45 -1.94 3.32
CA SER A 85 -2.40 -2.53 2.39
C SER A 85 -3.43 -1.51 1.89
N ALA A 86 -3.82 -1.65 0.62
CA ALA A 86 -4.97 -0.97 0.05
C ALA A 86 -6.31 -1.53 0.56
N PHE A 87 -6.31 -2.68 1.24
CA PHE A 87 -7.52 -3.37 1.70
C PHE A 87 -7.79 -3.19 3.19
N PHE A 88 -6.76 -3.19 4.02
CA PHE A 88 -6.86 -3.06 5.48
C PHE A 88 -5.81 -2.12 6.04
N GLU A 89 -6.12 -1.52 7.18
CA GLU A 89 -5.12 -0.85 8.01
C GLU A 89 -4.17 -1.88 8.66
N ASN A 90 -3.08 -1.44 9.27
CA ASN A 90 -2.06 -2.34 9.81
C ASN A 90 -2.53 -3.19 11.00
N ASP A 91 -3.76 -3.00 11.49
CA ASP A 91 -4.43 -3.92 12.41
C ASP A 91 -4.98 -5.18 11.72
N HIS A 92 -4.96 -5.22 10.38
CA HIS A 92 -5.49 -6.29 9.55
C HIS A 92 -6.99 -6.60 9.75
N ILE A 93 -7.75 -5.68 10.37
CA ILE A 93 -9.16 -5.82 10.69
C ILE A 93 -9.98 -4.67 10.11
N THR A 94 -9.46 -3.44 10.21
CA THR A 94 -10.16 -2.24 9.75
C THR A 94 -10.06 -2.11 8.24
N PRO A 95 -11.18 -2.26 7.49
CA PRO A 95 -11.14 -2.21 6.04
C PRO A 95 -11.04 -0.78 5.52
N THR A 96 -10.35 -0.60 4.40
CA THR A 96 -10.31 0.68 3.67
C THR A 96 -11.59 0.96 2.87
N GLY A 97 -12.34 -0.10 2.56
CA GLY A 97 -13.50 -0.07 1.67
C GLY A 97 -13.21 -0.65 0.27
N LEU A 98 -11.95 -0.83 -0.12
CA LEU A 98 -11.61 -1.32 -1.46
C LEU A 98 -12.19 -2.71 -1.73
N GLY A 99 -12.09 -3.64 -0.78
CA GLY A 99 -12.62 -4.99 -0.95
C GLY A 99 -14.12 -5.01 -1.24
N GLY A 100 -14.90 -4.17 -0.56
CA GLY A 100 -16.34 -3.97 -0.82
C GLY A 100 -16.59 -3.42 -2.21
N TYR A 101 -15.86 -2.40 -2.61
CA TYR A 101 -15.97 -1.80 -3.94
C TYR A 101 -15.71 -2.83 -5.06
N LEU A 102 -14.62 -3.60 -4.97
CA LEU A 102 -14.30 -4.63 -5.95
C LEU A 102 -15.39 -5.71 -6.04
N LYS A 103 -15.87 -6.15 -4.88
CA LYS A 103 -16.96 -7.14 -4.79
C LYS A 103 -18.25 -6.66 -5.46
N GLU A 104 -18.65 -5.41 -5.22
CA GLU A 104 -19.87 -4.83 -5.82
C GLU A 104 -19.75 -4.67 -7.35
N ARG A 105 -18.52 -4.52 -7.86
CA ARG A 105 -18.20 -4.47 -9.29
C ARG A 105 -18.01 -5.85 -9.92
N GLY A 106 -18.04 -6.93 -9.15
CA GLY A 106 -17.80 -8.29 -9.63
C GLY A 106 -16.35 -8.55 -10.05
N ILE A 107 -15.42 -7.72 -9.58
CA ILE A 107 -13.99 -7.86 -9.89
C ILE A 107 -13.43 -9.02 -9.08
N THR A 108 -12.85 -9.99 -9.77
CA THR A 108 -12.29 -11.22 -9.18
C THR A 108 -10.76 -11.31 -9.35
N HIS A 109 -10.17 -10.39 -10.10
CA HIS A 109 -8.75 -10.36 -10.40
C HIS A 109 -8.21 -8.96 -10.27
N VAL A 110 -7.07 -8.79 -9.61
CA VAL A 110 -6.39 -7.51 -9.47
C VAL A 110 -4.94 -7.62 -9.92
N THR A 111 -4.46 -6.61 -10.62
CA THR A 111 -3.05 -6.44 -10.95
C THR A 111 -2.53 -5.20 -10.25
N LEU A 112 -1.46 -5.36 -9.48
CA LEU A 112 -0.87 -4.31 -8.66
C LEU A 112 0.47 -3.86 -9.26
N ALA A 113 0.72 -2.57 -9.20
CA ALA A 113 2.00 -1.95 -9.52
C ALA A 113 2.20 -0.70 -8.67
N GLY A 114 3.42 -0.29 -8.44
CA GLY A 114 3.74 0.94 -7.71
C GLY A 114 4.78 0.77 -6.60
N LEU A 115 4.61 1.53 -5.54
CA LEU A 115 5.58 1.66 -4.46
C LEU A 115 4.92 1.37 -3.09
N ALA A 116 5.67 0.83 -2.15
CA ALA A 116 6.91 0.08 -2.34
C ALA A 116 6.58 -1.40 -2.49
N THR A 117 7.37 -2.11 -3.33
CA THR A 117 7.14 -3.53 -3.65
C THR A 117 7.01 -4.39 -2.39
N ASP A 118 7.90 -4.18 -1.43
CA ASP A 118 8.06 -4.94 -0.19
C ASP A 118 7.16 -4.46 0.96
N PHE A 119 6.42 -3.38 0.77
CA PHE A 119 5.43 -2.86 1.72
C PHE A 119 4.05 -2.75 1.07
N CYS A 120 3.65 -1.59 0.63
CA CYS A 120 2.27 -1.35 0.21
C CYS A 120 1.80 -2.28 -0.90
N VAL A 121 2.66 -2.60 -1.89
CA VAL A 121 2.30 -3.52 -2.97
C VAL A 121 2.15 -4.94 -2.44
N ALA A 122 3.13 -5.44 -1.69
CA ALA A 122 3.11 -6.81 -1.17
C ALA A 122 1.95 -7.03 -0.18
N PHE A 123 1.76 -6.13 0.78
CA PHE A 123 0.66 -6.24 1.74
C PHE A 123 -0.70 -6.20 1.02
N SER A 124 -0.86 -5.32 0.03
CA SER A 124 -2.09 -5.27 -0.76
C SER A 124 -2.32 -6.55 -1.58
N ALA A 125 -1.27 -7.10 -2.20
CA ALA A 125 -1.38 -8.32 -3.00
C ALA A 125 -1.73 -9.54 -2.13
N ILE A 126 -1.11 -9.65 -0.95
CA ILE A 126 -1.40 -10.72 0.01
C ILE A 126 -2.84 -10.62 0.51
N ASP A 127 -3.28 -9.43 0.90
CA ASP A 127 -4.65 -9.24 1.38
C ASP A 127 -5.69 -9.49 0.28
N ALA A 128 -5.38 -9.11 -0.97
CA ALA A 128 -6.23 -9.44 -2.12
C ALA A 128 -6.39 -10.97 -2.27
N ALA A 129 -5.28 -11.72 -2.21
CA ALA A 129 -5.30 -13.18 -2.29
C ALA A 129 -6.10 -13.80 -1.15
N ARG A 130 -5.92 -13.32 0.08
CA ARG A 130 -6.66 -13.77 1.27
C ARG A 130 -8.16 -13.47 1.20
N LEU A 131 -8.55 -12.40 0.50
CA LEU A 131 -9.94 -12.09 0.20
C LEU A 131 -10.53 -12.95 -0.95
N GLY A 132 -9.75 -13.86 -1.53
CA GLY A 132 -10.17 -14.74 -2.60
C GLY A 132 -10.08 -14.13 -4.01
N LEU A 133 -9.40 -12.98 -4.15
CA LEU A 133 -9.10 -12.40 -5.46
C LEU A 133 -7.86 -13.08 -6.07
N ALA A 134 -7.86 -13.30 -7.37
CA ALA A 134 -6.63 -13.61 -8.08
C ALA A 134 -5.75 -12.36 -8.11
N ALA A 135 -4.56 -12.43 -7.51
CA ALA A 135 -3.65 -11.29 -7.38
C ALA A 135 -2.40 -11.47 -8.23
N THR A 136 -2.06 -10.44 -9.00
CA THR A 136 -0.85 -10.38 -9.82
C THR A 136 -0.08 -9.11 -9.47
N VAL A 137 1.22 -9.19 -9.28
CA VAL A 137 2.11 -8.03 -9.15
C VAL A 137 2.95 -7.88 -10.41
N TYR A 138 2.84 -6.73 -11.07
CA TYR A 138 3.65 -6.38 -12.23
C TYR A 138 4.97 -5.77 -11.76
N MET A 139 5.99 -6.63 -11.62
CA MET A 139 7.26 -6.31 -10.97
C MET A 139 8.04 -5.19 -11.68
N GLU A 140 7.99 -5.12 -13.01
CA GLU A 140 8.63 -4.03 -13.76
C GLU A 140 8.06 -2.64 -13.41
N GLY A 141 6.80 -2.60 -13.01
CA GLY A 141 6.09 -1.40 -12.56
C GLY A 141 6.25 -1.10 -11.07
N CYS A 142 7.13 -1.81 -10.37
CA CYS A 142 7.33 -1.67 -8.93
C CYS A 142 8.76 -1.25 -8.59
N ARG A 143 8.94 -0.61 -7.41
CA ARG A 143 10.26 -0.36 -6.81
C ARG A 143 10.18 -0.60 -5.31
N ALA A 144 11.19 -1.25 -4.77
CA ALA A 144 11.29 -1.59 -3.36
C ALA A 144 12.09 -0.56 -2.55
N ILE A 145 11.92 -0.60 -1.25
CA ILE A 145 12.77 0.05 -0.26
C ILE A 145 13.94 -0.88 0.08
N ASP A 146 13.66 -2.17 0.19
CA ASP A 146 14.58 -3.26 0.55
C ASP A 146 15.28 -3.03 1.91
N LEU A 147 14.47 -2.77 2.92
CA LEU A 147 14.93 -2.62 4.28
C LEU A 147 15.32 -3.98 4.86
N ASP A 148 16.61 -4.19 5.13
CA ASP A 148 17.16 -5.41 5.73
C ASP A 148 16.71 -6.71 5.03
N GLY A 149 16.60 -6.70 3.70
CA GLY A 149 16.19 -7.86 2.91
C GLY A 149 14.68 -8.05 2.82
N SER A 150 13.90 -7.03 3.14
CA SER A 150 12.42 -7.06 3.08
C SER A 150 11.89 -7.44 1.70
N LEU A 151 12.57 -7.04 0.61
CA LEU A 151 12.15 -7.40 -0.74
C LEU A 151 12.14 -8.92 -0.95
N ALA A 152 13.23 -9.59 -0.60
CA ALA A 152 13.33 -11.05 -0.74
C ALA A 152 12.29 -11.77 0.13
N ALA A 153 12.14 -11.32 1.39
CA ALA A 153 11.18 -11.89 2.33
C ALA A 153 9.73 -11.74 1.83
N MET A 154 9.36 -10.54 1.38
CA MET A 154 8.00 -10.28 0.91
C MET A 154 7.71 -10.90 -0.45
N THR A 155 8.69 -10.99 -1.35
CA THR A 155 8.57 -11.73 -2.61
C THR A 155 8.23 -13.20 -2.36
N LYS A 156 8.96 -13.82 -1.42
CA LYS A 156 8.65 -15.20 -1.01
C LYS A 156 7.25 -15.30 -0.41
N ARG A 157 6.90 -14.40 0.50
CA ARG A 157 5.59 -14.41 1.16
C ARG A 157 4.44 -14.24 0.17
N MET A 158 4.57 -13.34 -0.81
CA MET A 158 3.59 -13.18 -1.89
C MET A 158 3.40 -14.50 -2.66
N SER A 159 4.50 -15.17 -3.03
CA SER A 159 4.44 -16.45 -3.73
C SER A 159 3.79 -17.55 -2.89
N ASP A 160 4.11 -17.63 -1.60
CA ASP A 160 3.52 -18.60 -0.66
C ASP A 160 1.99 -18.39 -0.50
N GLU A 161 1.50 -17.15 -0.63
CA GLU A 161 0.07 -16.80 -0.58
C GLU A 161 -0.63 -16.89 -1.97
N GLY A 162 0.07 -17.40 -2.99
CA GLY A 162 -0.50 -17.63 -4.32
C GLY A 162 -0.56 -16.39 -5.21
N VAL A 163 0.12 -15.31 -4.86
CA VAL A 163 0.25 -14.12 -5.71
C VAL A 163 1.15 -14.42 -6.91
N GLN A 164 0.72 -14.06 -8.10
CA GLN A 164 1.54 -14.16 -9.31
C GLN A 164 2.47 -12.96 -9.42
N LEU A 165 3.76 -13.22 -9.69
CA LEU A 165 4.78 -12.18 -9.93
C LEU A 165 5.19 -12.23 -11.40
N VAL A 166 4.99 -11.13 -12.15
CA VAL A 166 5.26 -11.04 -13.59
C VAL A 166 6.10 -9.81 -13.94
#